data_53316015ed15cd6cad29cd5be996445c
#
_entry.id   53316015ed15cd6cad29cd5be996445c
#
_cell.length_a   1.000
_cell.length_b   1.000
_cell.length_c   1.000
_cell.angle_alpha   90.00
_cell.angle_beta   90.00
_cell.angle_gamma   90.00
#
_symmetry.space_group_name_H-M   'P 1'
#
loop_
_entity.id
_entity.type
_entity.pdbx_description
1 polymer ?
#
loop_
_entity_poly.entity_id
_entity_poly.type
_entity_poly.pdbx_seq_one_letter_code
_entity_poly.pdbx_strand_id
1 'polypeptide(L)'
;MPVTGELYFSSKELGAFKVDVDLKDYDVEALLSKGNKLPLQREDKTFTIVASRSHMSAETESYVQEIRDIHGEVKLISKGSSLKLCMVAEGAANCYPRFAPTMEWDTAAGQAICEHAGVEVLDWETKKNMLYNREELLNNWFLVQSKAAL
;
A
#
# COMPACT_ATOMS: atom_id res chain seq x y z
N MET A 1 -11.18 -6.76 4.72
CA MET A 1 -11.79 -6.93 3.38
C MET A 1 -12.93 -7.94 3.48
N PRO A 2 -14.18 -7.49 3.68
CA PRO A 2 -15.28 -8.40 4.04
C PRO A 2 -15.63 -9.44 2.96
N VAL A 3 -15.35 -9.13 1.68
CA VAL A 3 -15.68 -10.05 0.57
C VAL A 3 -14.71 -11.23 0.46
N THR A 4 -13.45 -10.99 0.77
CA THR A 4 -12.37 -12.01 0.67
C THR A 4 -12.00 -12.63 2.01
N GLY A 5 -12.52 -12.12 3.12
CA GLY A 5 -12.13 -12.55 4.45
C GLY A 5 -10.74 -12.09 4.90
N GLU A 6 -10.03 -11.30 4.08
CA GLU A 6 -8.69 -10.83 4.43
C GLU A 6 -8.74 -9.66 5.41
N LEU A 7 -7.97 -9.72 6.47
CA LEU A 7 -7.75 -8.66 7.44
C LEU A 7 -6.28 -8.25 7.45
N TYR A 8 -6.02 -6.93 7.34
CA TYR A 8 -4.71 -6.34 7.56
C TYR A 8 -4.76 -5.53 8.85
N PHE A 9 -3.76 -5.71 9.70
CA PHE A 9 -3.64 -4.97 10.94
C PHE A 9 -2.17 -4.75 11.30
N SER A 10 -1.91 -3.75 12.13
CA SER A 10 -0.55 -3.45 12.55
C SER A 10 -0.51 -2.78 13.91
N SER A 11 0.62 -2.91 14.60
CA SER A 11 1.01 -2.07 15.72
C SER A 11 2.49 -1.70 15.62
N LYS A 12 2.88 -0.63 16.31
CA LYS A 12 4.27 -0.18 16.32
C LYS A 12 5.22 -1.24 16.89
N GLU A 13 4.78 -1.99 17.91
CA GLU A 13 5.59 -2.98 18.62
C GLU A 13 5.68 -4.31 17.87
N LEU A 14 4.58 -4.71 17.22
CA LEU A 14 4.47 -6.04 16.61
C LEU A 14 4.79 -6.05 15.11
N GLY A 15 4.63 -4.90 14.44
CA GLY A 15 4.73 -4.78 13.00
C GLY A 15 3.37 -4.92 12.32
N ALA A 16 3.37 -5.25 11.03
CA ALA A 16 2.16 -5.42 10.22
C ALA A 16 1.91 -6.89 9.86
N PHE A 17 0.63 -7.26 9.76
CA PHE A 17 0.18 -8.63 9.52
C PHE A 17 -0.96 -8.68 8.52
N LYS A 18 -1.06 -9.83 7.85
CA LYS A 18 -2.21 -10.25 7.05
C LYS A 18 -2.70 -11.59 7.55
N VAL A 19 -4.01 -11.74 7.68
CA VAL A 19 -4.66 -13.00 8.09
C VAL A 19 -5.97 -13.18 7.36
N ASP A 20 -6.31 -14.42 7.03
CA ASP A 20 -7.64 -14.79 6.58
C ASP A 20 -8.53 -15.06 7.79
N VAL A 21 -9.65 -14.36 7.89
CA VAL A 21 -10.56 -14.44 9.03
C VAL A 21 -11.96 -14.89 8.60
N ASP A 22 -12.56 -15.80 9.37
CA ASP A 22 -14.01 -15.91 9.43
C ASP A 22 -14.50 -14.83 10.41
N LEU A 23 -15.23 -13.83 9.90
CA LEU A 23 -15.66 -12.66 10.67
C LEU A 23 -16.59 -12.99 11.86
N LYS A 24 -16.90 -14.26 12.09
CA LYS A 24 -17.81 -14.69 13.16
C LYS A 24 -17.14 -14.98 14.49
N ASP A 25 -15.88 -15.43 14.46
CA ASP A 25 -15.16 -15.85 15.67
C ASP A 25 -13.69 -15.50 15.57
N TYR A 26 -13.30 -14.34 16.09
CA TYR A 26 -11.88 -13.99 16.24
C TYR A 26 -11.62 -13.28 17.57
N ASP A 27 -10.50 -13.58 18.17
CA ASP A 27 -9.87 -12.82 19.22
C ASP A 27 -8.47 -12.36 18.80
N VAL A 28 -7.86 -11.46 19.55
CA VAL A 28 -6.57 -10.86 19.21
C VAL A 28 -5.44 -11.90 19.21
N GLU A 29 -5.46 -12.86 20.12
CA GLU A 29 -4.43 -13.89 20.22
C GLU A 29 -4.50 -14.83 19.01
N ALA A 30 -5.70 -15.22 18.59
CA ALA A 30 -5.93 -16.00 17.40
C ALA A 30 -5.48 -15.26 16.12
N LEU A 31 -5.74 -13.95 16.00
CA LEU A 31 -5.28 -13.13 14.88
C LEU A 31 -3.75 -13.08 14.82
N LEU A 32 -3.07 -12.89 15.94
CA LEU A 32 -1.62 -12.83 16.01
C LEU A 32 -0.98 -14.20 15.70
N SER A 33 -1.55 -15.29 16.21
CA SER A 33 -1.01 -16.64 16.01
C SER A 33 -1.16 -17.15 14.57
N LYS A 34 -2.21 -16.73 13.85
CA LYS A 34 -2.50 -17.13 12.46
C LYS A 34 -2.01 -16.10 11.43
N GLY A 35 -1.69 -14.89 11.88
CA GLY A 35 -1.29 -13.79 11.01
C GLY A 35 0.08 -14.00 10.38
N ASN A 36 0.17 -13.76 9.08
CA ASN A 36 1.43 -13.72 8.37
C ASN A 36 2.04 -12.33 8.50
N LYS A 37 3.25 -12.25 9.03
CA LYS A 37 3.97 -10.98 9.18
C LYS A 37 4.38 -10.43 7.82
N LEU A 38 4.17 -9.12 7.62
CA LEU A 38 4.50 -8.42 6.38
C LEU A 38 5.92 -7.84 6.40
N PRO A 39 6.59 -7.71 5.24
CA PRO A 39 6.12 -8.16 3.92
C PRO A 39 6.23 -9.68 3.74
N LEU A 40 5.39 -10.24 2.87
CA LEU A 40 5.46 -11.64 2.46
C LEU A 40 6.59 -11.82 1.41
N GLN A 41 7.14 -13.03 1.33
CA GLN A 41 8.09 -13.35 0.26
C GLN A 41 7.35 -13.52 -1.07
N ARG A 42 7.91 -12.93 -2.13
CA ARG A 42 7.40 -13.04 -3.49
C ARG A 42 8.44 -13.73 -4.39
N GLU A 43 8.01 -14.74 -5.13
CA GLU A 43 8.86 -15.46 -6.09
C GLU A 43 9.10 -14.63 -7.36
N ASP A 44 8.03 -14.04 -7.91
CA ASP A 44 8.09 -13.16 -9.07
C ASP A 44 8.83 -11.84 -8.72
N LYS A 45 9.98 -11.62 -9.37
CA LYS A 45 10.83 -10.44 -9.17
C LYS A 45 10.52 -9.31 -10.15
N THR A 46 9.57 -9.49 -11.05
CA THR A 46 9.15 -8.43 -11.99
C THR A 46 8.68 -7.21 -11.22
N PHE A 47 9.21 -6.03 -11.58
CA PHE A 47 8.78 -4.79 -10.92
C PHE A 47 7.29 -4.58 -11.15
N THR A 48 6.54 -4.46 -10.08
CA THR A 48 5.08 -4.42 -10.12
C THR A 48 4.58 -3.09 -9.56
N ILE A 49 3.81 -2.37 -10.37
CA ILE A 49 3.10 -1.16 -9.97
C ILE A 49 1.62 -1.52 -9.79
N VAL A 50 1.04 -1.12 -8.65
CA VAL A 50 -0.42 -1.17 -8.50
C VAL A 50 -1.01 0.22 -8.72
N ALA A 51 -2.04 0.33 -9.55
CA ALA A 51 -2.69 1.60 -9.89
C ALA A 51 -4.21 1.52 -9.76
N SER A 52 -4.88 2.66 -9.88
CA SER A 52 -6.34 2.73 -9.92
C SER A 52 -6.83 2.37 -11.32
N ARG A 53 -7.88 1.56 -11.40
CA ARG A 53 -8.52 1.21 -12.67
C ARG A 53 -9.20 2.41 -13.35
N SER A 54 -9.78 3.29 -12.55
CA SER A 54 -10.62 4.41 -12.99
C SER A 54 -9.94 5.79 -12.95
N HIS A 55 -8.67 5.84 -12.51
CA HIS A 55 -7.94 7.10 -12.31
C HIS A 55 -6.49 6.95 -12.79
N MET A 56 -6.33 6.49 -14.02
CA MET A 56 -5.06 6.54 -14.72
C MET A 56 -4.92 7.95 -15.31
N SER A 57 -4.25 8.83 -14.60
CA SER A 57 -3.96 10.18 -15.07
C SER A 57 -2.70 10.20 -15.95
N ALA A 58 -2.52 11.27 -16.73
CA ALA A 58 -1.32 11.44 -17.55
C ALA A 58 -0.04 11.40 -16.69
N GLU A 59 -0.09 11.94 -15.48
CA GLU A 59 1.03 11.91 -14.53
C GLU A 59 1.34 10.50 -14.04
N THR A 60 0.29 9.68 -13.81
CA THR A 60 0.48 8.26 -13.46
C THR A 60 1.10 7.50 -14.63
N GLU A 61 0.66 7.75 -15.87
CA GLU A 61 1.23 7.14 -17.05
C GLU A 61 2.69 7.54 -17.26
N SER A 62 3.03 8.82 -17.08
CA SER A 62 4.41 9.31 -17.12
C SER A 62 5.30 8.62 -16.09
N TYR A 63 4.82 8.51 -14.85
CA TYR A 63 5.55 7.81 -13.79
C TYR A 63 5.77 6.32 -14.13
N VAL A 64 4.76 5.64 -14.65
CA VAL A 64 4.89 4.24 -15.09
C VAL A 64 5.94 4.11 -16.19
N GLN A 65 6.01 5.07 -17.12
CA GLN A 65 7.02 5.06 -18.19
C GLN A 65 8.43 5.29 -17.64
N GLU A 66 8.62 6.22 -16.71
CA GLU A 66 9.91 6.43 -16.01
C GLU A 66 10.39 5.14 -15.33
N ILE A 67 9.50 4.43 -14.64
CA ILE A 67 9.85 3.16 -14.00
C ILE A 67 10.19 2.08 -15.02
N ARG A 68 9.53 2.03 -16.17
CA ARG A 68 9.87 1.11 -17.28
C ARG A 68 11.25 1.40 -17.86
N ASP A 69 11.61 2.66 -17.99
CA ASP A 69 12.92 3.07 -18.53
C ASP A 69 14.06 2.64 -17.58
N ILE A 70 13.78 2.58 -16.27
CA ILE A 70 14.77 2.16 -15.24
C ILE A 70 14.82 0.63 -15.11
N HIS A 71 13.67 -0.05 -15.01
CA HIS A 71 13.59 -1.46 -14.65
C HIS A 71 13.32 -2.41 -15.84
N GLY A 72 13.03 -1.88 -17.02
CA GLY A 72 12.65 -2.67 -18.18
C GLY A 72 11.22 -3.17 -18.09
N GLU A 73 11.01 -4.47 -17.95
CA GLU A 73 9.67 -5.04 -17.84
C GLU A 73 8.99 -4.66 -16.52
N VAL A 74 7.83 -4.04 -16.63
CA VAL A 74 7.02 -3.60 -15.48
C VAL A 74 5.61 -4.15 -15.60
N LYS A 75 5.18 -4.87 -14.57
CA LYS A 75 3.82 -5.39 -14.44
C LYS A 75 2.91 -4.31 -13.83
N LEU A 76 1.81 -4.02 -14.50
CA LEU A 76 0.79 -3.09 -13.99
C LEU A 76 -0.43 -3.85 -13.51
N ILE A 77 -0.79 -3.69 -12.23
CA ILE A 77 -1.95 -4.31 -11.61
C ILE A 77 -2.97 -3.23 -11.24
N SER A 78 -4.24 -3.48 -11.54
CA SER A 78 -5.33 -2.58 -11.15
C SER A 78 -6.15 -3.16 -10.00
N LYS A 79 -6.27 -2.38 -8.92
CA LYS A 79 -7.11 -2.70 -7.76
C LYS A 79 -7.88 -1.47 -7.28
N GLY A 80 -8.98 -1.69 -6.59
CA GLY A 80 -9.78 -0.63 -5.97
C GLY A 80 -9.33 -0.28 -4.55
N SER A 81 -9.79 0.87 -4.05
CA SER A 81 -9.72 1.30 -2.66
C SER A 81 -8.32 1.30 -2.02
N SER A 82 -8.26 1.35 -0.69
CA SER A 82 -7.07 1.28 0.17
C SER A 82 -6.29 -0.04 0.05
N LEU A 83 -6.85 -1.06 -0.59
CA LEU A 83 -6.16 -2.33 -0.84
C LEU A 83 -4.79 -2.15 -1.54
N LYS A 84 -4.63 -1.09 -2.34
CA LYS A 84 -3.37 -0.80 -3.02
C LYS A 84 -2.21 -0.51 -2.05
N LEU A 85 -2.48 0.18 -0.92
CA LEU A 85 -1.48 0.34 0.14
C LEU A 85 -1.11 -1.02 0.74
N CYS A 86 -2.11 -1.85 1.05
CA CYS A 86 -1.89 -3.19 1.59
C CYS A 86 -1.08 -4.08 0.63
N MET A 87 -1.31 -3.97 -0.68
CA MET A 87 -0.55 -4.75 -1.68
C MET A 87 0.94 -4.37 -1.72
N VAL A 88 1.29 -3.11 -1.50
CA VAL A 88 2.70 -2.72 -1.36
C VAL A 88 3.24 -3.19 0.00
N ALA A 89 2.47 -3.03 1.08
CA ALA A 89 2.86 -3.48 2.41
C ALA A 89 3.10 -5.01 2.48
N GLU A 90 2.29 -5.82 1.77
CA GLU A 90 2.49 -7.27 1.71
C GLU A 90 3.58 -7.72 0.73
N GLY A 91 4.14 -6.81 -0.08
CA GLY A 91 5.15 -7.13 -1.08
C GLY A 91 4.59 -7.65 -2.41
N ALA A 92 3.27 -7.65 -2.61
CA ALA A 92 2.64 -8.04 -3.88
C ALA A 92 2.85 -7.00 -5.00
N ALA A 93 3.17 -5.76 -4.63
CA ALA A 93 3.60 -4.69 -5.54
C ALA A 93 4.81 -3.94 -4.98
N ASN A 94 5.60 -3.33 -5.85
CA ASN A 94 6.75 -2.53 -5.48
C ASN A 94 6.37 -1.09 -5.15
N CYS A 95 5.40 -0.53 -5.88
CA CYS A 95 4.91 0.81 -5.60
C CYS A 95 3.45 1.03 -6.01
N TYR A 96 2.89 2.12 -5.47
CA TYR A 96 1.57 2.66 -5.78
C TYR A 96 1.64 4.18 -5.89
N PRO A 97 1.72 4.74 -7.10
CA PRO A 97 1.56 6.17 -7.34
C PRO A 97 0.08 6.56 -7.23
N ARG A 98 -0.21 7.61 -6.48
CA ARG A 98 -1.56 8.18 -6.36
C ARG A 98 -1.55 9.67 -6.69
N PHE A 99 -1.70 9.99 -7.97
CA PHE A 99 -1.75 11.35 -8.52
C PHE A 99 -3.19 11.73 -8.84
N ALA A 100 -4.05 11.60 -7.83
CA ALA A 100 -5.45 11.98 -7.87
C ALA A 100 -5.97 12.19 -6.44
N PRO A 101 -7.04 12.98 -6.22
CA PRO A 101 -7.53 13.32 -4.90
C PRO A 101 -7.89 12.11 -4.04
N THR A 102 -7.55 12.19 -2.75
CA THR A 102 -7.99 11.31 -1.66
C THR A 102 -8.10 12.13 -0.38
N MET A 103 -8.82 11.61 0.59
CA MET A 103 -8.94 12.23 1.90
C MET A 103 -8.08 11.50 2.94
N GLU A 104 -7.75 12.15 4.04
CA GLU A 104 -6.95 11.55 5.11
C GLU A 104 -7.52 10.21 5.59
N TRP A 105 -8.83 10.08 5.73
CA TRP A 105 -9.49 8.84 6.17
C TRP A 105 -9.41 7.69 5.16
N ASP A 106 -9.11 7.98 3.89
CA ASP A 106 -8.89 6.95 2.86
C ASP A 106 -7.52 6.26 3.01
N THR A 107 -6.57 6.91 3.68
CA THR A 107 -5.15 6.52 3.65
C THR A 107 -4.56 6.22 5.02
N ALA A 108 -5.06 6.81 6.11
CA ALA A 108 -4.41 6.74 7.42
C ALA A 108 -4.16 5.31 7.93
N ALA A 109 -5.17 4.44 7.88
CA ALA A 109 -5.02 3.04 8.29
C ALA A 109 -4.05 2.27 7.38
N GLY A 110 -4.13 2.53 6.06
CA GLY A 110 -3.24 1.91 5.07
C GLY A 110 -1.79 2.35 5.25
N GLN A 111 -1.56 3.64 5.56
CA GLN A 111 -0.21 4.14 5.86
C GLN A 111 0.38 3.49 7.11
N ALA A 112 -0.39 3.36 8.20
CA ALA A 112 0.09 2.69 9.40
C ALA A 112 0.52 1.24 9.11
N ILE A 113 -0.23 0.51 8.28
CA ILE A 113 0.15 -0.84 7.85
C ILE A 113 1.43 -0.80 7.01
N CYS A 114 1.56 0.14 6.07
CA CYS A 114 2.76 0.32 5.26
C CYS A 114 4.00 0.59 6.12
N GLU A 115 3.94 1.58 7.01
CA GLU A 115 5.06 1.97 7.87
C GLU A 115 5.54 0.81 8.74
N HIS A 116 4.61 0.06 9.35
CA HIS A 116 4.94 -1.10 10.19
C HIS A 116 5.39 -2.33 9.37
N ALA A 117 5.17 -2.35 8.06
CA ALA A 117 5.75 -3.31 7.13
C ALA A 117 7.09 -2.84 6.52
N GLY A 118 7.60 -1.66 6.90
CA GLY A 118 8.83 -1.09 6.35
C GLY A 118 8.69 -0.42 4.98
N VAL A 119 7.46 -0.07 4.60
CA VAL A 119 7.09 0.63 3.36
C VAL A 119 6.87 2.11 3.65
N GLU A 120 7.32 2.98 2.75
CA GLU A 120 7.15 4.43 2.85
C GLU A 120 5.89 4.90 2.14
N VAL A 121 5.21 5.89 2.70
CA VAL A 121 4.09 6.61 2.07
C VAL A 121 4.47 8.08 2.03
N LEU A 122 4.96 8.51 0.89
CA LEU A 122 5.57 9.82 0.70
C LEU A 122 4.61 10.79 0.01
N ASP A 123 4.42 11.94 0.62
CA ASP A 123 3.85 13.10 -0.03
C ASP A 123 4.67 13.45 -1.27
N TRP A 124 4.01 13.59 -2.42
CA TRP A 124 4.70 13.77 -3.71
C TRP A 124 5.40 15.12 -3.82
N GLU A 125 4.91 16.17 -3.16
CA GLU A 125 5.49 17.50 -3.21
C GLU A 125 6.70 17.61 -2.26
N THR A 126 6.52 17.18 -1.02
CA THR A 126 7.53 17.33 0.02
C THR A 126 8.58 16.23 0.07
N LYS A 127 8.29 15.08 -0.54
CA LYS A 127 9.09 13.84 -0.49
C LYS A 127 9.33 13.31 0.93
N LYS A 128 8.45 13.68 1.86
CA LYS A 128 8.44 13.22 3.25
C LYS A 128 7.22 12.38 3.52
N ASN A 129 7.22 11.65 4.63
CA ASN A 129 6.04 10.90 5.06
C ASN A 129 4.81 11.81 5.12
N MET A 130 3.67 11.30 4.64
CA MET A 130 2.41 12.01 4.74
C MET A 130 2.04 12.27 6.20
N LEU A 131 1.47 13.44 6.45
CA LEU A 131 0.99 13.86 7.76
C LEU A 131 -0.54 13.88 7.78
N TYR A 132 -1.10 13.67 8.96
CA TYR A 132 -2.53 13.61 9.23
C TYR A 132 -2.97 14.64 10.26
N ASN A 133 -4.28 14.83 10.38
CA ASN A 133 -4.89 15.80 11.28
C ASN A 133 -4.50 17.24 10.92
N ARG A 134 -4.48 17.54 9.63
CA ARG A 134 -4.23 18.87 9.08
C ARG A 134 -5.53 19.69 9.04
N GLU A 135 -5.44 21.00 8.83
CA GLU A 135 -6.62 21.84 8.59
C GLU A 135 -7.32 21.46 7.27
N GLU A 136 -6.54 21.25 6.21
CA GLU A 136 -7.02 20.73 4.93
C GLU A 136 -6.89 19.20 4.95
N LEU A 137 -8.03 18.51 4.94
CA LEU A 137 -8.08 17.04 5.01
C LEU A 137 -7.92 16.35 3.66
N LEU A 138 -7.84 17.11 2.58
CA LEU A 138 -7.49 16.62 1.25
C LEU A 138 -5.99 16.28 1.21
N ASN A 139 -5.65 15.07 0.82
CA ASN A 139 -4.26 14.66 0.66
C ASN A 139 -3.64 15.31 -0.59
N ASN A 140 -2.37 15.68 -0.50
CA ASN A 140 -1.54 15.85 -1.67
C ASN A 140 -1.43 14.52 -2.43
N TRP A 141 -0.94 14.56 -3.65
CA TRP A 141 -0.51 13.36 -4.35
C TRP A 141 0.54 12.63 -3.54
N PHE A 142 0.59 11.31 -3.64
CA PHE A 142 1.54 10.54 -2.86
C PHE A 142 2.06 9.31 -3.60
N LEU A 143 3.18 8.80 -3.15
CA LEU A 143 3.81 7.57 -3.60
C LEU A 143 3.96 6.60 -2.42
N VAL A 144 3.44 5.41 -2.57
CA VAL A 144 3.73 4.28 -1.67
C VAL A 144 4.82 3.45 -2.32
N GLN A 145 5.90 3.16 -1.59
CA GLN A 145 7.02 2.38 -2.14
C GLN A 145 7.71 1.54 -1.09
N SER A 146 8.13 0.34 -1.47
CA SER A 146 9.01 -0.45 -0.63
C SER A 146 10.44 0.10 -0.69
N LYS A 147 11.16 0.09 0.43
CA LYS A 147 12.57 0.55 0.48
C LYS A 147 13.51 -0.24 -0.42
N ALA A 148 13.11 -1.43 -0.84
CA ALA A 148 13.86 -2.28 -1.78
C ALA A 148 13.56 -1.96 -3.26
N ALA A 149 12.71 -0.97 -3.55
CA ALA A 149 12.27 -0.62 -4.90
C ALA A 149 13.05 0.53 -5.54
N LEU A 150 14.04 1.09 -4.82
CA LEU A 150 14.92 2.18 -5.27
C LEU A 150 16.32 1.68 -5.57
#